data_61fa2cfe7af609115ca2663ddb791f9b
#
_entry.id   61fa2cfe7af609115ca2663ddb791f9b
#
_cell.length_a   1.000
_cell.length_b   1.000
_cell.length_c   1.000
_cell.angle_alpha   90.00
_cell.angle_beta   90.00
_cell.angle_gamma   90.00
#
_symmetry.space_group_name_H-M   'P 1'
#
loop_
_entity.id
_entity.type
_entity.pdbx_description
1 polymer ?
#
loop_
_entity_poly.entity_id
_entity_poly.type
_entity_poly.pdbx_seq_one_letter_code
_entity_poly.pdbx_strand_id
1 'polypeptide(L)'
;MNSNPLKGLQRFCHLVTMGSEEPLKRAKTLQNNLSYIDLNYQKKHLYLLEQLDLREMLKNHASKILFLFSEQDQLVPCKVAEKVKYIAEDRIEIQILKGTHDSILFEPKLILARISNFLE
;
A
#
# COMPACT_ATOMS: atom_id res chain seq x y z
N MET A 1 0.55 0.62 23.89
CA MET A 1 0.19 1.67 22.93
C MET A 1 1.23 2.77 22.96
N ASN A 2 1.78 3.11 21.82
CA ASN A 2 2.89 4.06 21.78
C ASN A 2 2.37 5.49 21.98
N SER A 3 2.78 6.13 23.08
CA SER A 3 2.37 7.49 23.45
C SER A 3 2.98 8.59 22.59
N ASN A 4 3.90 8.24 21.66
CA ASN A 4 4.58 9.21 20.79
C ASN A 4 4.20 9.01 19.33
N PRO A 5 3.21 9.78 18.82
CA PRO A 5 2.74 9.65 17.45
C PRO A 5 3.82 9.98 16.40
N LEU A 6 4.78 10.85 16.74
CA LEU A 6 5.86 11.20 15.82
C LEU A 6 6.80 10.01 15.56
N LYS A 7 7.14 9.25 16.60
CA LYS A 7 7.94 8.02 16.45
C LYS A 7 7.19 6.97 15.63
N GLY A 8 5.88 6.85 15.84
CA GLY A 8 5.03 5.96 15.04
C GLY A 8 5.06 6.31 13.56
N LEU A 9 4.94 7.60 13.24
CA LEU A 9 5.02 8.11 11.88
C LEU A 9 6.39 7.84 11.25
N GLN A 10 7.47 8.07 11.98
CA GLN A 10 8.83 7.78 11.52
C GLN A 10 9.00 6.30 11.18
N ARG A 11 8.56 5.40 12.06
CA ARG A 11 8.62 3.95 11.82
C ARG A 11 7.81 3.56 10.59
N PHE A 12 6.63 4.12 10.44
CA PHE A 12 5.80 3.90 9.26
C PHE A 12 6.52 4.30 7.97
N CYS A 13 7.09 5.50 7.92
CA CYS A 13 7.85 5.97 6.75
C CYS A 13 9.05 5.07 6.44
N HIS A 14 9.74 4.56 7.46
CA HIS A 14 10.83 3.61 7.26
C HIS A 14 10.34 2.28 6.67
N LEU A 15 9.24 1.74 7.18
CA LEU A 15 8.67 0.49 6.65
C LEU A 15 8.21 0.64 5.19
N VAL A 16 7.59 1.78 4.86
CA VAL A 16 7.10 2.07 3.51
C VAL A 16 8.25 2.10 2.49
N THR A 17 9.41 2.58 2.88
CA THR A 17 10.56 2.79 1.98
C THR A 17 11.63 1.69 2.05
N MET A 18 11.51 0.79 3.02
CA MET A 18 12.49 -0.28 3.24
C MET A 18 12.61 -1.20 2.02
N GLY A 19 13.83 -1.41 1.55
CA GLY A 19 14.11 -2.19 0.35
C GLY A 19 14.30 -1.36 -0.91
N SER A 20 14.02 -0.05 -0.88
CA SER A 20 14.30 0.86 -1.99
C SER A 20 15.79 1.22 -2.08
N GLU A 21 16.20 1.82 -3.20
CA GLU A 21 17.59 2.23 -3.42
C GLU A 21 18.07 3.32 -2.45
N GLU A 22 17.18 4.24 -2.07
CA GLU A 22 17.49 5.36 -1.16
C GLU A 22 16.47 5.44 -0.02
N PRO A 23 16.40 4.42 0.87
CA PRO A 23 15.30 4.32 1.84
C PRO A 23 15.24 5.48 2.83
N LEU A 24 16.39 5.96 3.31
CA LEU A 24 16.43 7.06 4.27
C LEU A 24 15.98 8.38 3.65
N LYS A 25 16.39 8.64 2.42
CA LYS A 25 16.01 9.85 1.68
C LYS A 25 14.50 9.86 1.37
N ARG A 26 13.99 8.73 0.91
CA ARG A 26 12.55 8.57 0.64
C ARG A 26 11.72 8.69 1.92
N ALA A 27 12.16 8.07 3.01
CA ALA A 27 11.51 8.20 4.32
C ALA A 27 11.44 9.65 4.80
N LYS A 28 12.52 10.40 4.64
CA LYS A 28 12.56 11.82 4.99
C LYS A 28 11.60 12.65 4.13
N THR A 29 11.53 12.38 2.84
CA THR A 29 10.58 13.03 1.92
C THR A 29 9.13 12.76 2.35
N LEU A 30 8.81 11.52 2.67
CA LEU A 30 7.48 11.16 3.17
C LEU A 30 7.14 11.86 4.48
N GLN A 31 8.07 11.87 5.44
CA GLN A 31 7.88 12.57 6.72
C GLN A 31 7.58 14.06 6.51
N ASN A 32 8.32 14.72 5.64
CA ASN A 32 8.11 16.14 5.35
C ASN A 32 6.73 16.40 4.76
N ASN A 33 6.25 15.52 3.89
CA ASN A 33 4.91 15.64 3.29
C ASN A 33 3.79 15.34 4.28
N LEU A 34 4.05 14.48 5.28
CA LEU A 34 3.07 14.08 6.28
C LEU A 34 3.04 15.00 7.52
N SER A 35 3.99 15.93 7.65
CA SER A 35 4.08 16.83 8.81
C SER A 35 2.89 17.77 8.98
N TYR A 36 2.11 17.99 7.94
CA TYR A 36 0.91 18.85 7.95
C TYR A 36 -0.39 18.10 8.27
N ILE A 37 -0.32 16.80 8.55
CA ILE A 37 -1.51 15.97 8.75
C ILE A 37 -1.95 16.01 10.22
N ASP A 38 -3.24 16.19 10.46
CA ASP A 38 -3.83 16.08 11.78
C ASP A 38 -3.77 14.62 12.27
N LEU A 39 -2.92 14.35 13.26
CA LEU A 39 -2.71 13.02 13.80
C LEU A 39 -3.97 12.43 14.45
N ASN A 40 -4.84 13.25 15.02
CA ASN A 40 -6.10 12.76 15.61
C ASN A 40 -7.05 12.26 14.54
N TYR A 41 -7.10 12.94 13.42
CA TYR A 41 -7.87 12.53 12.26
C TYR A 41 -7.34 11.21 11.69
N GLN A 42 -6.03 11.06 11.59
CA GLN A 42 -5.39 9.84 11.10
C GLN A 42 -5.62 8.64 12.03
N LYS A 43 -5.68 8.84 13.33
CA LYS A 43 -6.03 7.76 14.29
C LYS A 43 -7.41 7.18 14.02
N LYS A 44 -8.38 8.03 13.70
CA LYS A 44 -9.74 7.59 13.34
C LYS A 44 -9.74 6.74 12.08
N HIS A 45 -8.96 7.14 11.07
CA HIS A 45 -8.82 6.35 9.83
C HIS A 45 -8.13 5.02 10.06
N LEU A 46 -7.07 4.97 10.87
CA LEU A 46 -6.40 3.72 11.23
C LEU A 46 -7.34 2.77 11.96
N TYR A 47 -8.12 3.28 12.89
CA TYR A 47 -9.14 2.50 13.58
C TYR A 47 -10.17 1.93 12.60
N LEU A 48 -10.64 2.73 11.67
CA LEU A 48 -11.57 2.29 10.64
C LEU A 48 -10.98 1.16 9.80
N LEU A 49 -9.73 1.30 9.36
CA LEU A 49 -9.03 0.25 8.61
C LEU A 49 -8.90 -1.06 9.41
N GLU A 50 -8.65 -0.96 10.71
CA GLU A 50 -8.58 -2.13 11.60
C GLU A 50 -9.93 -2.86 11.68
N GLN A 51 -11.04 -2.14 11.67
CA GLN A 51 -12.38 -2.70 11.77
C GLN A 51 -12.96 -3.19 10.45
N LEU A 52 -12.45 -2.71 9.32
CA LEU A 52 -12.96 -3.09 8.00
C LEU A 52 -12.51 -4.50 7.61
N ASP A 53 -13.48 -5.32 7.24
CA ASP A 53 -13.25 -6.59 6.56
C ASP A 53 -13.97 -6.57 5.22
N LEU A 54 -13.22 -6.45 4.14
CA LEU A 54 -13.74 -6.31 2.78
C LEU A 54 -13.73 -7.63 2.00
N ARG A 55 -13.48 -8.76 2.64
CA ARG A 55 -13.37 -10.07 1.97
C ARG A 55 -14.67 -10.46 1.27
N GLU A 56 -15.81 -10.28 1.91
CA GLU A 56 -17.12 -10.58 1.30
C GLU A 56 -17.44 -9.63 0.14
N MET A 57 -17.07 -8.35 0.26
CA MET A 57 -17.23 -7.39 -0.82
C MET A 57 -16.38 -7.78 -2.04
N LEU A 58 -15.14 -8.18 -1.82
CA LEU A 58 -14.24 -8.62 -2.86
C LEU A 58 -14.76 -9.89 -3.56
N LYS A 59 -15.26 -10.85 -2.78
CA LYS A 59 -15.85 -12.09 -3.28
C LYS A 59 -17.06 -11.85 -4.19
N ASN A 60 -17.90 -10.88 -3.86
CA ASN A 60 -19.16 -10.60 -4.55
C ASN A 60 -19.04 -9.49 -5.60
N HIS A 61 -17.86 -8.93 -5.81
CA HIS A 61 -17.66 -7.84 -6.74
C HIS A 61 -17.80 -8.28 -8.19
N ALA A 62 -18.58 -7.54 -9.00
CA ALA A 62 -18.90 -7.91 -10.37
C ALA A 62 -17.87 -7.43 -11.41
N SER A 63 -17.11 -6.37 -11.10
CA SER A 63 -16.15 -5.79 -12.02
C SER A 63 -14.78 -6.47 -11.95
N LYS A 64 -14.00 -6.35 -13.00
CA LYS A 64 -12.60 -6.75 -12.98
C LYS A 64 -11.79 -5.81 -12.08
N ILE A 65 -10.86 -6.37 -11.33
CA ILE A 65 -10.02 -5.63 -10.40
C ILE A 65 -8.55 -5.92 -10.72
N LEU A 66 -7.75 -4.86 -10.76
CA LEU A 66 -6.29 -4.97 -10.84
C LEU A 66 -5.70 -4.75 -9.45
N PHE A 67 -4.93 -5.72 -8.97
CA PHE A 67 -4.11 -5.60 -7.78
C PHE A 67 -2.64 -5.46 -8.17
N LEU A 68 -2.01 -4.41 -7.71
CA LEU A 68 -0.58 -4.18 -7.87
C LEU A 68 0.11 -4.37 -6.52
N PHE A 69 0.95 -5.37 -6.43
CA PHE A 69 1.79 -5.62 -5.26
C PHE A 69 3.24 -5.25 -5.57
N SER A 70 3.96 -4.85 -4.56
CA SER A 70 5.40 -4.62 -4.66
C SER A 70 6.17 -5.77 -4.03
N GLU A 71 7.17 -6.29 -4.74
CA GLU A 71 7.95 -7.46 -4.33
C GLU A 71 8.63 -7.28 -2.97
N GLN A 72 9.08 -6.07 -2.68
CA GLN A 72 9.81 -5.72 -1.46
C GLN A 72 8.97 -4.94 -0.45
N ASP A 73 7.64 -5.01 -0.57
CA ASP A 73 6.73 -4.32 0.33
C ASP A 73 6.78 -4.95 1.74
N GLN A 74 7.14 -4.14 2.73
CA GLN A 74 7.25 -4.57 4.13
C GLN A 74 5.95 -4.36 4.93
N LEU A 75 5.00 -3.62 4.39
CA LEU A 75 3.68 -3.41 5.00
C LEU A 75 2.66 -4.42 4.52
N VAL A 76 2.59 -4.62 3.21
CA VAL A 76 1.69 -5.58 2.58
C VAL A 76 2.53 -6.59 1.81
N PRO A 77 2.98 -7.66 2.44
CA PRO A 77 3.82 -8.67 1.78
C PRO A 77 3.15 -9.23 0.53
N CYS A 78 3.90 -9.43 -0.54
CA CYS A 78 3.34 -9.89 -1.81
C CYS A 78 2.67 -11.27 -1.74
N LYS A 79 2.98 -12.08 -0.71
CA LYS A 79 2.26 -13.34 -0.42
C LYS A 79 0.76 -13.14 -0.16
N VAL A 80 0.32 -11.93 0.16
CA VAL A 80 -1.10 -11.58 0.30
C VAL A 80 -1.83 -11.76 -1.04
N ALA A 81 -1.12 -11.64 -2.16
CA ALA A 81 -1.68 -11.87 -3.49
C ALA A 81 -2.35 -13.23 -3.64
N GLU A 82 -1.78 -14.28 -3.05
CA GLU A 82 -2.37 -15.63 -3.10
C GLU A 82 -3.72 -15.68 -2.38
N LYS A 83 -3.83 -15.00 -1.24
CA LYS A 83 -5.10 -14.91 -0.49
C LYS A 83 -6.16 -14.13 -1.26
N VAL A 84 -5.77 -13.03 -1.87
CA VAL A 84 -6.67 -12.22 -2.70
C VAL A 84 -7.17 -13.03 -3.89
N LYS A 85 -6.29 -13.75 -4.56
CA LYS A 85 -6.63 -14.63 -5.69
C LYS A 85 -7.61 -15.72 -5.27
N TYR A 86 -7.41 -16.33 -4.12
CA TYR A 86 -8.29 -17.36 -3.59
C TYR A 86 -9.71 -16.81 -3.31
N ILE A 87 -9.82 -15.59 -2.82
CA ILE A 87 -11.12 -14.97 -2.50
C ILE A 87 -11.87 -14.50 -3.74
N ALA A 88 -11.19 -13.88 -4.69
CA ALA A 88 -11.81 -13.22 -5.85
C ALA A 88 -11.81 -14.06 -7.13
N GLU A 89 -11.10 -15.17 -7.13
CA GLU A 89 -11.04 -16.12 -8.26
C GLU A 89 -10.61 -15.46 -9.59
N ASP A 90 -11.40 -15.64 -10.64
CA ASP A 90 -11.05 -15.22 -12.01
C ASP A 90 -11.31 -13.75 -12.32
N ARG A 91 -11.88 -13.00 -11.39
CA ARG A 91 -12.25 -11.60 -11.62
C ARG A 91 -11.14 -10.61 -11.34
N ILE A 92 -9.98 -11.10 -10.94
CA ILE A 92 -8.85 -10.25 -10.60
C ILE A 92 -7.66 -10.52 -11.51
N GLU A 93 -6.92 -9.48 -11.77
CA GLU A 93 -5.58 -9.53 -12.32
C GLU A 93 -4.60 -9.11 -11.23
N ILE A 94 -3.58 -9.92 -11.01
CA ILE A 94 -2.54 -9.63 -10.02
C ILE A 94 -1.22 -9.42 -10.75
N GLN A 95 -0.56 -8.31 -10.46
CA GLN A 95 0.78 -8.04 -10.93
C GLN A 95 1.69 -7.72 -9.75
N ILE A 96 2.87 -8.32 -9.73
CA ILE A 96 3.89 -8.08 -8.73
C ILE A 96 5.01 -7.28 -9.40
N LEU A 97 5.25 -6.08 -8.89
CA LEU A 97 6.23 -5.14 -9.41
C LEU A 97 7.48 -5.12 -8.55
N LYS A 98 8.61 -4.82 -9.14
CA LYS A 98 9.80 -4.49 -8.36
C LYS A 98 9.56 -3.20 -7.61
N GLY A 99 10.03 -3.14 -6.37
CA GLY A 99 9.94 -1.94 -5.56
C GLY A 99 9.35 -2.18 -4.19
N THR A 100 9.02 -1.08 -3.55
CA THR A 100 8.55 -1.01 -2.16
C THR A 100 7.12 -0.47 -2.10
N HIS A 101 6.56 -0.35 -0.91
CA HIS A 101 5.18 0.14 -0.71
C HIS A 101 4.95 1.52 -1.33
N ASP A 102 5.96 2.36 -1.38
CA ASP A 102 5.93 3.72 -1.91
C ASP A 102 6.06 3.84 -3.45
N SER A 103 6.01 2.73 -4.16
CA SER A 103 6.21 2.72 -5.62
C SER A 103 5.29 3.67 -6.39
N ILE A 104 4.07 3.87 -5.93
CA ILE A 104 3.13 4.81 -6.56
C ILE A 104 3.65 6.25 -6.53
N LEU A 105 4.43 6.61 -5.52
CA LEU A 105 5.00 7.96 -5.35
C LEU A 105 6.33 8.14 -6.09
N PHE A 106 7.18 7.11 -6.07
CA PHE A 106 8.54 7.20 -6.58
C PHE A 106 8.74 6.52 -7.95
N GLU A 107 7.79 5.67 -8.36
CA GLU A 107 7.79 4.96 -9.66
C GLU A 107 6.47 5.16 -10.42
N PRO A 108 5.95 6.40 -10.54
CA PRO A 108 4.61 6.65 -11.08
C PRO A 108 4.46 6.21 -12.54
N LYS A 109 5.52 6.28 -13.35
CA LYS A 109 5.48 5.87 -14.75
C LYS A 109 5.21 4.37 -14.90
N LEU A 110 5.84 3.55 -14.06
CA LEU A 110 5.63 2.11 -14.05
C LEU A 110 4.19 1.77 -13.65
N ILE A 111 3.69 2.39 -12.61
CA ILE A 111 2.32 2.18 -12.13
C ILE A 111 1.31 2.61 -13.20
N LEU A 112 1.47 3.77 -13.80
CA LEU A 112 0.60 4.26 -14.86
C LEU A 112 0.58 3.32 -16.07
N ALA A 113 1.72 2.79 -16.48
CA ALA A 113 1.80 1.84 -17.59
C ALA A 113 0.99 0.57 -17.30
N ARG A 114 1.06 0.05 -16.08
CA ARG A 114 0.30 -1.15 -15.69
C ARG A 114 -1.20 -0.88 -15.64
N ILE A 115 -1.61 0.26 -15.10
CA ILE A 115 -3.03 0.66 -15.07
C ILE A 115 -3.55 0.84 -16.50
N SER A 116 -2.80 1.53 -17.35
CA SER A 116 -3.18 1.78 -18.74
C SER A 116 -3.39 0.47 -19.51
N ASN A 117 -2.48 -0.48 -19.39
CA ASN A 117 -2.61 -1.79 -20.04
C ASN A 117 -3.83 -2.57 -19.53
N PHE A 118 -4.14 -2.47 -18.26
CA PHE A 118 -5.33 -3.11 -17.69
C PHE A 118 -6.64 -2.53 -18.25
N LEU A 119 -6.67 -1.22 -18.49
CA LEU A 119 -7.86 -0.52 -18.97
C LEU A 119 -8.10 -0.69 -20.48
N GLU A 120 -7.13 -1.15 -21.22
CA GLU A 120 -7.28 -1.51 -22.63
C GLU A 120 -8.03 -2.85 -22.80
#